data_d6d0646e1a8fab0f789ce94572adaf04
#
_entry.id   d6d0646e1a8fab0f789ce94572adaf04
#
_cell.length_a   1.000
_cell.length_b   1.000
_cell.length_c   1.000
_cell.angle_alpha   90.00
_cell.angle_beta   90.00
_cell.angle_gamma   90.00
#
_symmetry.space_group_name_H-M   'P 1'
#
loop_
_entity.id
_entity.type
_entity.pdbx_description
1 polymer ?
#
loop_
_entity_poly.entity_id
_entity_poly.type
_entity_poly.pdbx_seq_one_letter_code
_entity_poly.pdbx_strand_id
1 'polypeptide(L)'
;MLLVKNAEIYAPEYLGKKDLLICGGKIECIQDSIRELPVECEVLDAEGKILTPGFLDQHVHITGGGGEGSFHTRTPELQMSELVENGITTVVGLLGTDGITRSVDNLYAKTRVLCEEGVSAYMLTGAYGYPSPTITGETDRDIVFVNEILGVKLAISDHRAPNVTGDQLVQIASKARVAGMLSGKPGIVVLHMGDDKDGLAPVFRALEVSSVPVRIFRPTQGYEFLKRGGYIDLTCGMHTSPGECVLEAKKRGLPTEHITMSSDGHGSWSNYAEDGSLLEIGVSGVDALYKELKYMVQVLGMTLEEALPYMTCQVAEGLDLLGIKGTVAEGADADLLLFDQDLTLDTYVARGEIFMKHGEVLRKGTYEK
;
A
#
# COMPACT_ATOMS: atom_id res chain seq x y z
N MET A 1 14.33 20.70 10.59
CA MET A 1 15.53 19.85 10.50
C MET A 1 15.51 18.90 11.68
N LEU A 2 15.75 17.60 11.44
CA LEU A 2 15.77 16.57 12.47
C LEU A 2 17.06 15.76 12.34
N LEU A 3 17.75 15.54 13.45
CA LEU A 3 18.91 14.65 13.54
C LEU A 3 18.51 13.42 14.34
N VAL A 4 18.44 12.26 13.69
CA VAL A 4 18.26 10.97 14.34
C VAL A 4 19.62 10.39 14.65
N LYS A 5 19.85 10.01 15.90
CA LYS A 5 21.14 9.48 16.36
C LYS A 5 21.02 8.05 16.86
N ASN A 6 22.10 7.30 16.74
CA ASN A 6 22.26 5.97 17.35
C ASN A 6 21.22 4.94 16.89
N ALA A 7 20.71 5.00 15.65
CA ALA A 7 19.71 4.07 15.13
C ALA A 7 20.35 2.82 14.49
N GLU A 8 19.81 1.63 14.75
CA GLU A 8 20.11 0.39 14.03
C GLU A 8 19.28 0.38 12.75
N ILE A 9 19.91 0.66 11.59
CA ILE A 9 19.19 0.96 10.34
C ILE A 9 19.00 -0.26 9.47
N TYR A 10 17.76 -0.48 9.04
CA TYR A 10 17.36 -1.41 7.99
C TYR A 10 16.74 -0.64 6.81
N ALA A 11 17.24 -0.80 5.58
CA ALA A 11 16.93 0.06 4.43
C ALA A 11 16.35 -0.57 3.14
N PRO A 12 15.87 -1.82 3.00
CA PRO A 12 15.63 -2.86 4.00
C PRO A 12 16.85 -3.65 4.48
N GLU A 13 17.97 -3.61 3.78
CA GLU A 13 19.21 -4.28 4.21
C GLU A 13 19.76 -3.60 5.48
N TYR A 14 20.41 -4.39 6.31
CA TYR A 14 21.02 -3.87 7.53
C TYR A 14 22.26 -3.01 7.24
N LEU A 15 22.21 -1.73 7.59
CA LEU A 15 23.29 -0.77 7.40
C LEU A 15 24.16 -0.56 8.63
N GLY A 16 23.83 -1.18 9.75
CA GLY A 16 24.49 -0.98 11.03
C GLY A 16 23.97 0.23 11.81
N LYS A 17 24.65 0.54 12.92
CA LYS A 17 24.32 1.67 13.77
C LYS A 17 24.83 2.98 13.16
N LYS A 18 23.92 3.92 12.90
CA LYS A 18 24.24 5.20 12.24
C LYS A 18 23.40 6.36 12.76
N ASP A 19 23.80 7.55 12.35
CA ASP A 19 23.05 8.80 12.51
C ASP A 19 22.51 9.24 11.15
N LEU A 20 21.33 9.87 11.13
CA LEU A 20 20.70 10.45 9.93
C LEU A 20 20.40 11.93 10.15
N LEU A 21 20.75 12.76 9.17
CA LEU A 21 20.29 14.14 9.11
C LEU A 21 19.14 14.27 8.13
N ILE A 22 18.07 14.91 8.55
CA ILE A 22 16.84 15.12 7.79
C ILE A 22 16.61 16.62 7.61
N CYS A 23 16.47 17.05 6.35
CA CYS A 23 16.21 18.44 5.99
C CYS A 23 15.08 18.51 4.96
N GLY A 24 14.08 19.40 5.19
CA GLY A 24 13.00 19.62 4.22
C GLY A 24 12.20 18.36 3.87
N GLY A 25 12.05 17.43 4.82
CA GLY A 25 11.34 16.17 4.61
C GLY A 25 12.14 15.08 3.90
N LYS A 26 13.42 15.29 3.61
CA LYS A 26 14.32 14.35 2.93
C LYS A 26 15.45 13.92 3.85
N ILE A 27 15.95 12.70 3.63
CA ILE A 27 17.18 12.22 4.24
C ILE A 27 18.35 12.90 3.51
N GLU A 28 19.06 13.76 4.19
CA GLU A 28 20.18 14.54 3.61
C GLU A 28 21.50 13.77 3.63
N CYS A 29 21.79 13.10 4.76
CA CYS A 29 22.93 12.21 4.84
C CYS A 29 22.77 11.13 5.91
N ILE A 30 23.52 10.03 5.75
CA ILE A 30 23.60 8.89 6.66
C ILE A 30 25.07 8.65 6.97
N GLN A 31 25.47 8.73 8.24
CA GLN A 31 26.87 8.60 8.66
C GLN A 31 26.98 7.74 9.93
N ASP A 32 28.17 7.17 10.17
CA ASP A 32 28.45 6.41 11.40
C ASP A 32 28.28 7.27 12.66
N SER A 33 28.56 8.58 12.55
CA SER A 33 28.31 9.56 13.61
C SER A 33 28.28 10.96 13.02
N ILE A 34 27.22 11.70 13.29
CA ILE A 34 27.10 13.12 12.98
C ILE A 34 27.39 13.91 14.26
N ARG A 35 28.48 14.69 14.24
CA ARG A 35 28.89 15.56 15.35
C ARG A 35 28.00 16.81 15.39
N GLU A 36 28.42 17.82 16.09
CA GLU A 36 27.69 19.09 16.20
C GLU A 36 27.43 19.73 14.85
N LEU A 37 26.19 20.12 14.61
CA LEU A 37 25.77 20.87 13.45
C LEU A 37 25.94 22.37 13.71
N PRO A 38 26.30 23.18 12.70
CA PRO A 38 26.46 24.64 12.86
C PRO A 38 25.12 25.39 12.96
N VAL A 39 24.02 24.67 13.00
CA VAL A 39 22.65 25.17 13.06
C VAL A 39 21.84 24.41 14.10
N GLU A 40 20.84 25.08 14.66
CA GLU A 40 19.92 24.46 15.61
C GLU A 40 19.02 23.42 14.90
N CYS A 41 18.91 22.23 15.45
CA CYS A 41 18.06 21.16 14.96
C CYS A 41 17.42 20.39 16.12
N GLU A 42 16.27 19.79 15.85
CA GLU A 42 15.68 18.81 16.75
C GLU A 42 16.53 17.54 16.75
N VAL A 43 16.77 16.95 17.92
CA VAL A 43 17.54 15.71 18.05
C VAL A 43 16.64 14.61 18.60
N LEU A 44 16.56 13.51 17.87
CA LEU A 44 15.92 12.26 18.28
C LEU A 44 17.02 11.21 18.50
N ASP A 45 17.31 10.89 19.75
CA ASP A 45 18.20 9.76 20.05
C ASP A 45 17.39 8.46 19.98
N ALA A 46 17.75 7.60 19.05
CA ALA A 46 17.10 6.31 18.85
C ALA A 46 17.53 5.26 19.90
N GLU A 47 18.59 5.55 20.70
CA GLU A 47 19.04 4.66 21.79
C GLU A 47 19.30 3.20 21.35
N GLY A 48 19.65 2.99 20.09
CA GLY A 48 19.83 1.65 19.51
C GLY A 48 18.55 0.96 19.09
N LYS A 49 17.44 1.68 18.97
CA LYS A 49 16.19 1.16 18.37
C LYS A 49 16.39 0.82 16.89
N ILE A 50 15.58 -0.09 16.40
CA ILE A 50 15.53 -0.49 15.00
C ILE A 50 14.85 0.62 14.21
N LEU A 51 15.55 1.18 13.21
CA LEU A 51 15.00 2.16 12.28
C LEU A 51 14.78 1.53 10.91
N THR A 52 13.55 1.65 10.39
CA THR A 52 13.16 1.12 9.08
C THR A 52 12.52 2.22 8.23
N PRO A 53 12.37 1.99 6.89
CA PRO A 53 11.44 2.78 6.10
C PRO A 53 10.02 2.65 6.66
N GLY A 54 9.20 3.68 6.48
CA GLY A 54 7.76 3.59 6.74
C GLY A 54 7.07 2.61 5.79
N PHE A 55 5.98 2.00 6.25
CA PHE A 55 5.20 1.07 5.42
C PHE A 55 4.43 1.81 4.32
N LEU A 56 4.34 1.17 3.17
CA LEU A 56 3.48 1.57 2.05
C LEU A 56 2.31 0.60 1.97
N ASP A 57 1.10 1.09 2.18
CA ASP A 57 -0.12 0.31 2.01
C ASP A 57 -0.83 0.71 0.72
N GLN A 58 -0.73 -0.13 -0.30
CA GLN A 58 -1.24 0.19 -1.64
C GLN A 58 -2.71 -0.17 -1.88
N HIS A 59 -3.42 -0.66 -0.83
CA HIS A 59 -4.80 -1.10 -0.97
C HIS A 59 -5.60 -0.77 0.29
N VAL A 60 -6.13 0.45 0.35
CA VAL A 60 -6.90 0.93 1.51
C VAL A 60 -8.17 1.66 1.07
N HIS A 61 -9.28 1.34 1.71
CA HIS A 61 -10.55 2.02 1.51
C HIS A 61 -10.61 3.29 2.36
N ILE A 62 -9.83 4.31 2.02
CA ILE A 62 -9.68 5.53 2.84
C ILE A 62 -10.98 6.32 3.04
N THR A 63 -11.96 6.16 2.15
CA THR A 63 -13.34 6.68 2.32
C THR A 63 -14.28 5.66 2.94
N GLY A 64 -13.75 4.52 3.41
CA GLY A 64 -14.49 3.34 3.81
C GLY A 64 -14.95 2.51 2.61
N GLY A 65 -15.33 1.28 2.88
CA GLY A 65 -15.91 0.29 1.96
C GLY A 65 -17.25 -0.22 2.47
N GLY A 66 -17.55 -1.47 2.19
CA GLY A 66 -18.74 -2.15 2.69
C GLY A 66 -20.05 -1.73 2.01
N GLY A 67 -21.15 -2.10 2.62
CA GLY A 67 -22.49 -1.84 2.12
C GLY A 67 -23.19 -3.07 1.56
N GLU A 68 -22.52 -4.21 1.49
CA GLU A 68 -23.05 -5.47 0.96
C GLU A 68 -24.26 -6.01 1.75
N GLY A 69 -24.37 -5.66 3.05
CA GLY A 69 -25.51 -5.97 3.90
C GLY A 69 -26.51 -4.84 4.05
N SER A 70 -26.55 -3.86 3.14
CA SER A 70 -27.34 -2.62 3.18
C SER A 70 -26.55 -1.45 3.75
N PHE A 71 -27.10 -0.22 3.69
CA PHE A 71 -26.42 1.03 4.06
C PHE A 71 -25.83 1.06 5.48
N HIS A 72 -26.38 0.31 6.42
CA HIS A 72 -25.86 0.25 7.80
C HIS A 72 -24.56 -0.55 7.92
N THR A 73 -24.17 -1.31 6.90
CA THR A 73 -22.91 -2.08 6.86
C THR A 73 -21.77 -1.33 6.16
N ARG A 74 -21.95 -0.05 5.84
CA ARG A 74 -20.88 0.81 5.31
C ARG A 74 -19.84 1.03 6.38
N THR A 75 -18.57 0.78 6.05
CA THR A 75 -17.46 1.01 6.98
C THR A 75 -17.16 2.52 7.10
N PRO A 76 -16.63 3.00 8.24
CA PRO A 76 -16.27 4.41 8.41
C PRO A 76 -15.09 4.81 7.50
N GLU A 77 -14.88 6.10 7.34
CA GLU A 77 -13.67 6.64 6.73
C GLU A 77 -12.46 6.43 7.63
N LEU A 78 -11.31 6.19 7.03
CA LEU A 78 -10.03 6.09 7.70
C LEU A 78 -9.65 7.41 8.39
N GLN A 79 -9.12 7.34 9.60
CA GLN A 79 -8.54 8.46 10.32
C GLN A 79 -7.01 8.45 10.18
N MET A 80 -6.36 9.63 10.19
CA MET A 80 -4.92 9.74 10.02
C MET A 80 -4.15 9.06 11.16
N SER A 81 -4.65 9.16 12.39
CA SER A 81 -4.03 8.49 13.56
C SER A 81 -3.94 6.97 13.41
N GLU A 82 -4.90 6.33 12.73
CA GLU A 82 -4.86 4.88 12.46
C GLU A 82 -3.66 4.49 11.60
N LEU A 83 -3.26 5.33 10.62
CA LEU A 83 -2.04 5.13 9.84
C LEU A 83 -0.79 5.30 10.70
N VAL A 84 -0.77 6.34 11.54
CA VAL A 84 0.36 6.66 12.42
C VAL A 84 0.61 5.54 13.43
N GLU A 85 -0.44 5.05 14.09
CA GLU A 85 -0.35 3.96 15.08
C GLU A 85 0.11 2.62 14.47
N ASN A 86 -0.04 2.46 13.16
CA ASN A 86 0.29 1.23 12.45
C ASN A 86 1.47 1.35 11.47
N GLY A 87 2.21 2.46 11.52
CA GLY A 87 3.47 2.63 10.78
C GLY A 87 3.29 2.86 9.27
N ILE A 88 2.09 3.21 8.81
CA ILE A 88 1.81 3.44 7.38
C ILE A 88 2.09 4.90 7.05
N THR A 89 3.20 5.17 6.35
CA THR A 89 3.62 6.53 5.96
C THR A 89 3.17 6.90 4.55
N THR A 90 2.81 5.90 3.76
CA THR A 90 2.29 6.07 2.40
C THR A 90 1.10 5.16 2.18
N VAL A 91 -0.01 5.73 1.71
CA VAL A 91 -1.26 4.99 1.46
C VAL A 91 -1.76 5.21 0.03
N VAL A 92 -2.32 4.16 -0.58
CA VAL A 92 -3.05 4.28 -1.85
C VAL A 92 -4.52 3.96 -1.62
N GLY A 93 -5.34 5.00 -1.74
CA GLY A 93 -6.79 4.94 -1.58
C GLY A 93 -7.48 4.34 -2.82
N LEU A 94 -8.55 3.57 -2.60
CA LEU A 94 -9.36 3.02 -3.69
C LEU A 94 -10.81 2.81 -3.25
N LEU A 95 -11.68 2.64 -4.24
CA LEU A 95 -13.08 2.23 -4.02
C LEU A 95 -13.21 0.70 -4.19
N GLY A 96 -14.19 0.13 -3.49
CA GLY A 96 -14.53 -1.28 -3.59
C GLY A 96 -15.83 -1.52 -4.36
N THR A 97 -16.69 -2.37 -3.78
CA THR A 97 -17.99 -2.78 -4.33
C THR A 97 -18.92 -1.58 -4.54
N ASP A 98 -18.94 -0.63 -3.57
CA ASP A 98 -19.74 0.59 -3.67
C ASP A 98 -19.02 1.68 -4.48
N GLY A 99 -19.18 1.64 -5.79
CA GLY A 99 -18.80 2.73 -6.70
C GLY A 99 -19.96 3.64 -7.08
N ILE A 100 -21.11 3.58 -6.39
CA ILE A 100 -22.34 4.31 -6.67
C ILE A 100 -22.56 5.41 -5.63
N THR A 101 -22.56 5.04 -4.34
CA THR A 101 -22.78 6.00 -3.23
C THR A 101 -21.47 6.54 -2.64
N ARG A 102 -20.33 5.97 -3.04
CA ARG A 102 -18.97 6.50 -2.87
C ARG A 102 -18.43 6.87 -4.25
N SER A 103 -17.85 8.06 -4.38
CA SER A 103 -17.37 8.55 -5.68
C SER A 103 -15.85 8.71 -5.71
N VAL A 104 -15.30 8.71 -6.91
CA VAL A 104 -13.86 8.98 -7.14
C VAL A 104 -13.52 10.41 -6.70
N ASP A 105 -14.48 11.37 -6.81
CA ASP A 105 -14.29 12.74 -6.32
C ASP A 105 -14.14 12.78 -4.79
N ASN A 106 -14.98 12.03 -4.05
CA ASN A 106 -14.84 11.92 -2.59
C ASN A 106 -13.52 11.24 -2.21
N LEU A 107 -13.13 10.20 -2.93
CA LEU A 107 -11.84 9.54 -2.74
C LEU A 107 -10.67 10.51 -2.97
N TYR A 108 -10.74 11.34 -4.01
CA TYR A 108 -9.74 12.38 -4.26
C TYR A 108 -9.69 13.40 -3.12
N ALA A 109 -10.85 13.90 -2.67
CA ALA A 109 -10.91 14.83 -1.54
C ALA A 109 -10.26 14.24 -0.28
N LYS A 110 -10.54 12.98 0.06
CA LYS A 110 -9.94 12.30 1.21
C LYS A 110 -8.44 12.07 1.04
N THR A 111 -7.98 11.72 -0.17
CA THR A 111 -6.55 11.62 -0.50
C THR A 111 -5.84 12.96 -0.22
N ARG A 112 -6.45 14.08 -0.65
CA ARG A 112 -5.91 15.41 -0.40
C ARG A 112 -5.87 15.78 1.09
N VAL A 113 -6.92 15.40 1.84
CA VAL A 113 -6.94 15.60 3.31
C VAL A 113 -5.74 14.92 3.96
N LEU A 114 -5.48 13.64 3.66
CA LEU A 114 -4.35 12.92 4.23
C LEU A 114 -2.99 13.57 3.86
N CYS A 115 -2.86 14.06 2.62
CA CYS A 115 -1.66 14.80 2.20
C CYS A 115 -1.48 16.11 2.98
N GLU A 116 -2.55 16.85 3.24
CA GLU A 116 -2.53 18.11 4.02
C GLU A 116 -2.28 17.86 5.50
N GLU A 117 -2.73 16.73 6.03
CA GLU A 117 -2.46 16.27 7.39
C GLU A 117 -1.02 15.74 7.55
N GLY A 118 -0.29 15.48 6.45
CA GLY A 118 1.14 15.21 6.43
C GLY A 118 1.54 13.78 6.10
N VAL A 119 0.59 12.88 5.81
CA VAL A 119 0.84 11.53 5.32
C VAL A 119 0.92 11.55 3.79
N SER A 120 1.76 10.72 3.20
CA SER A 120 1.82 10.58 1.74
C SER A 120 0.64 9.73 1.25
N ALA A 121 -0.25 10.32 0.45
CA ALA A 121 -1.44 9.63 -0.04
C ALA A 121 -1.56 9.73 -1.56
N TYR A 122 -1.86 8.60 -2.17
CA TYR A 122 -2.19 8.40 -3.58
C TYR A 122 -3.54 7.72 -3.70
N MET A 123 -4.04 7.52 -4.93
CA MET A 123 -5.30 6.82 -5.15
C MET A 123 -5.34 6.13 -6.52
N LEU A 124 -6.34 5.30 -6.69
CA LEU A 124 -6.73 4.73 -7.97
C LEU A 124 -8.09 5.30 -8.39
N THR A 125 -8.25 5.61 -9.68
CA THR A 125 -9.57 5.85 -10.25
C THR A 125 -10.33 4.53 -10.44
N GLY A 126 -11.63 4.57 -10.64
CA GLY A 126 -12.43 3.36 -10.80
C GLY A 126 -12.97 2.79 -9.49
N ALA A 127 -13.61 1.64 -9.59
CA ALA A 127 -14.20 0.83 -8.54
C ALA A 127 -14.30 -0.61 -9.03
N TYR A 128 -15.10 -1.50 -8.40
CA TYR A 128 -15.31 -2.86 -8.91
C TYR A 128 -15.96 -2.88 -10.29
N GLY A 129 -16.85 -1.92 -10.57
CA GLY A 129 -17.67 -1.89 -11.77
C GLY A 129 -16.93 -1.51 -13.06
N TYR A 130 -17.53 -1.90 -14.18
CA TYR A 130 -17.13 -1.49 -15.52
C TYR A 130 -18.40 -1.02 -16.30
N PRO A 131 -18.37 0.13 -17.01
CA PRO A 131 -17.24 1.09 -17.12
C PRO A 131 -16.83 1.70 -15.77
N SER A 132 -15.53 1.96 -15.63
CA SER A 132 -14.98 2.50 -14.40
C SER A 132 -15.49 3.92 -14.12
N PRO A 133 -15.96 4.25 -12.90
CA PRO A 133 -16.25 5.63 -12.51
C PRO A 133 -14.95 6.44 -12.51
N THR A 134 -15.03 7.72 -12.89
CA THR A 134 -13.88 8.61 -13.09
C THR A 134 -14.24 10.03 -12.67
N ILE A 135 -13.24 10.89 -12.43
CA ILE A 135 -13.41 12.34 -12.19
C ILE A 135 -13.64 13.08 -13.51
N THR A 136 -12.85 12.75 -14.54
CA THR A 136 -12.80 13.53 -15.80
C THR A 136 -13.60 12.92 -16.94
N GLY A 137 -14.29 11.80 -16.70
CA GLY A 137 -15.03 11.04 -17.69
C GLY A 137 -14.25 9.93 -18.39
N GLU A 138 -12.91 9.86 -18.24
CA GLU A 138 -12.04 8.86 -18.86
C GLU A 138 -10.89 8.49 -17.91
N THR A 139 -10.57 7.19 -17.81
CA THR A 139 -9.53 6.68 -16.90
C THR A 139 -8.13 7.19 -17.22
N ASP A 140 -7.78 7.30 -18.49
CA ASP A 140 -6.51 7.84 -18.95
C ASP A 140 -6.35 9.32 -18.63
N ARG A 141 -7.43 10.11 -18.77
CA ARG A 141 -7.42 11.52 -18.37
C ARG A 141 -7.24 11.71 -16.87
N ASP A 142 -7.90 10.88 -16.06
CA ASP A 142 -7.72 10.87 -14.61
C ASP A 142 -6.25 10.65 -14.25
N ILE A 143 -5.62 9.61 -14.82
CA ILE A 143 -4.21 9.28 -14.56
C ILE A 143 -3.28 10.42 -15.02
N VAL A 144 -3.53 11.03 -16.19
CA VAL A 144 -2.65 12.09 -16.72
C VAL A 144 -2.76 13.38 -15.91
N PHE A 145 -3.97 13.82 -15.58
CA PHE A 145 -4.20 15.17 -15.08
C PHE A 145 -4.32 15.28 -13.55
N VAL A 146 -4.53 14.18 -12.84
CA VAL A 146 -4.59 14.16 -11.37
C VAL A 146 -3.33 13.50 -10.83
N ASN A 147 -2.48 14.28 -10.15
CA ASN A 147 -1.15 13.83 -9.72
C ASN A 147 -1.18 12.60 -8.80
N GLU A 148 -2.17 12.52 -7.94
CA GLU A 148 -2.33 11.46 -6.95
C GLU A 148 -2.85 10.15 -7.55
N ILE A 149 -3.39 10.16 -8.78
CA ILE A 149 -3.93 8.95 -9.43
C ILE A 149 -2.81 8.17 -10.12
N LEU A 150 -2.53 6.96 -9.61
CA LEU A 150 -1.46 6.08 -10.08
C LEU A 150 -1.94 5.04 -11.11
N GLY A 151 -3.23 4.78 -11.19
CA GLY A 151 -3.81 3.74 -12.02
C GLY A 151 -5.31 3.61 -11.86
N VAL A 152 -5.86 2.44 -12.22
CA VAL A 152 -7.29 2.16 -12.18
C VAL A 152 -7.57 0.90 -11.35
N LYS A 153 -8.67 0.93 -10.57
CA LYS A 153 -9.22 -0.20 -9.81
C LYS A 153 -10.35 -0.87 -10.59
N LEU A 154 -10.34 -2.21 -10.59
CA LEU A 154 -11.41 -3.06 -11.10
C LEU A 154 -11.58 -4.30 -10.24
N ALA A 155 -12.68 -5.04 -10.42
CA ALA A 155 -12.84 -6.41 -9.96
C ALA A 155 -12.99 -7.37 -11.15
N ILE A 156 -12.49 -8.59 -10.98
CA ILE A 156 -12.64 -9.70 -11.93
C ILE A 156 -13.08 -10.95 -11.17
N SER A 157 -13.81 -11.80 -11.87
CA SER A 157 -14.23 -13.11 -11.33
C SER A 157 -14.88 -13.00 -9.95
N ASP A 158 -15.76 -12.02 -9.80
CA ASP A 158 -16.48 -11.70 -8.56
C ASP A 158 -17.96 -11.49 -8.86
N HIS A 159 -18.83 -12.17 -8.10
CA HIS A 159 -20.27 -12.08 -8.28
C HIS A 159 -20.85 -10.68 -8.00
N ARG A 160 -20.07 -9.79 -7.37
CA ARG A 160 -20.43 -8.39 -7.05
C ARG A 160 -20.01 -7.40 -8.13
N ALA A 161 -19.40 -7.88 -9.22
CA ALA A 161 -18.91 -7.03 -10.30
C ALA A 161 -19.30 -7.60 -11.67
N PRO A 162 -19.43 -6.75 -12.72
CA PRO A 162 -19.58 -7.27 -14.07
C PRO A 162 -18.29 -7.99 -14.46
N ASN A 163 -18.44 -9.21 -15.01
CA ASN A 163 -17.30 -9.98 -15.49
C ASN A 163 -16.75 -9.34 -16.77
N VAL A 164 -15.66 -8.58 -16.61
CA VAL A 164 -14.97 -7.94 -17.74
C VAL A 164 -14.27 -9.00 -18.61
N THR A 165 -14.39 -8.85 -19.93
CA THR A 165 -13.73 -9.71 -20.90
C THR A 165 -12.23 -9.40 -21.02
N GLY A 166 -11.43 -10.33 -21.56
CA GLY A 166 -10.03 -10.09 -21.87
C GLY A 166 -9.82 -8.86 -22.78
N ASP A 167 -10.70 -8.64 -23.76
CA ASP A 167 -10.62 -7.48 -24.67
C ASP A 167 -10.90 -6.16 -23.95
N GLN A 168 -11.83 -6.12 -23.00
CA GLN A 168 -12.06 -4.96 -22.15
C GLN A 168 -10.86 -4.67 -21.24
N LEU A 169 -10.24 -5.72 -20.68
CA LEU A 169 -9.00 -5.56 -19.91
C LEU A 169 -7.84 -5.02 -20.76
N VAL A 170 -7.70 -5.45 -22.02
CA VAL A 170 -6.71 -4.89 -22.96
C VAL A 170 -6.95 -3.39 -23.16
N GLN A 171 -8.19 -2.97 -23.37
CA GLN A 171 -8.53 -1.56 -23.57
C GLN A 171 -8.15 -0.71 -22.35
N ILE A 172 -8.55 -1.13 -21.14
CA ILE A 172 -8.24 -0.41 -19.90
C ILE A 172 -6.74 -0.38 -19.65
N ALA A 173 -6.07 -1.53 -19.76
CA ALA A 173 -4.64 -1.63 -19.52
C ALA A 173 -3.82 -0.81 -20.53
N SER A 174 -4.24 -0.75 -21.79
CA SER A 174 -3.59 0.10 -22.80
C SER A 174 -3.77 1.58 -22.50
N LYS A 175 -4.98 2.01 -22.09
CA LYS A 175 -5.26 3.39 -21.66
C LYS A 175 -4.40 3.76 -20.43
N ALA A 176 -4.45 2.94 -19.40
CA ALA A 176 -3.68 3.17 -18.17
C ALA A 176 -2.18 3.25 -18.43
N ARG A 177 -1.64 2.31 -19.23
CA ARG A 177 -0.23 2.31 -19.61
C ARG A 177 0.20 3.56 -20.36
N VAL A 178 -0.55 3.97 -21.37
CA VAL A 178 -0.22 5.18 -22.16
C VAL A 178 -0.29 6.41 -21.27
N ALA A 179 -1.31 6.51 -20.44
CA ALA A 179 -1.45 7.61 -19.47
C ALA A 179 -0.26 7.66 -18.49
N GLY A 180 0.16 6.51 -17.96
CA GLY A 180 1.35 6.39 -17.10
C GLY A 180 2.62 6.86 -17.82
N MET A 181 2.86 6.41 -19.05
CA MET A 181 4.01 6.83 -19.86
C MET A 181 4.03 8.34 -20.10
N LEU A 182 2.87 8.97 -20.36
CA LEU A 182 2.77 10.40 -20.60
C LEU A 182 2.97 11.24 -19.33
N SER A 183 2.58 10.72 -18.17
CA SER A 183 2.60 11.46 -16.89
C SER A 183 3.75 11.07 -15.96
N GLY A 184 4.59 10.09 -16.33
CA GLY A 184 5.67 9.58 -15.47
C GLY A 184 5.15 8.82 -14.25
N LYS A 185 4.06 8.07 -14.42
CA LYS A 185 3.40 7.27 -13.37
C LYS A 185 3.33 5.80 -13.76
N PRO A 186 3.06 4.86 -12.82
CA PRO A 186 3.03 3.44 -13.12
C PRO A 186 1.94 3.03 -14.12
N GLY A 187 0.78 3.72 -14.11
CA GLY A 187 -0.33 3.43 -15.02
C GLY A 187 -0.83 1.99 -14.90
N ILE A 188 -1.04 1.53 -13.66
CA ILE A 188 -1.39 0.15 -13.31
C ILE A 188 -2.90 -0.11 -13.30
N VAL A 189 -3.27 -1.39 -13.41
CA VAL A 189 -4.63 -1.91 -13.26
C VAL A 189 -4.64 -2.85 -12.07
N VAL A 190 -5.18 -2.38 -10.95
CA VAL A 190 -5.33 -3.17 -9.72
C VAL A 190 -6.62 -3.95 -9.78
N LEU A 191 -6.53 -5.26 -9.60
CA LEU A 191 -7.61 -6.20 -9.79
C LEU A 191 -7.96 -6.90 -8.47
N HIS A 192 -9.11 -6.56 -7.88
CA HIS A 192 -9.72 -7.46 -6.92
C HIS A 192 -10.12 -8.75 -7.64
N MET A 193 -9.70 -9.89 -7.12
CA MET A 193 -10.08 -11.19 -7.65
C MET A 193 -11.04 -11.87 -6.68
N GLY A 194 -12.26 -12.14 -7.16
CA GLY A 194 -13.25 -12.90 -6.42
C GLY A 194 -13.08 -14.42 -6.57
N ASP A 195 -14.10 -15.17 -6.14
CA ASP A 195 -14.08 -16.64 -6.07
C ASP A 195 -14.77 -17.32 -7.27
N ASP A 196 -15.11 -16.58 -8.32
CA ASP A 196 -15.70 -17.15 -9.53
C ASP A 196 -14.70 -18.09 -10.24
N LYS A 197 -15.26 -19.06 -10.97
CA LYS A 197 -14.52 -20.15 -11.62
C LYS A 197 -13.45 -19.69 -12.61
N ASP A 198 -13.62 -18.52 -13.20
CA ASP A 198 -12.69 -18.01 -14.21
C ASP A 198 -11.36 -17.52 -13.60
N GLY A 199 -11.34 -17.14 -12.32
CA GLY A 199 -10.13 -16.68 -11.65
C GLY A 199 -9.35 -15.65 -12.47
N LEU A 200 -8.09 -15.93 -12.82
CA LEU A 200 -7.25 -15.06 -13.65
C LEU A 200 -7.40 -15.27 -15.17
N ALA A 201 -8.31 -16.11 -15.63
CA ALA A 201 -8.46 -16.39 -17.08
C ALA A 201 -8.66 -15.11 -17.92
N PRO A 202 -9.45 -14.10 -17.52
CA PRO A 202 -9.57 -12.86 -18.29
C PRO A 202 -8.23 -12.11 -18.44
N VAL A 203 -7.37 -12.13 -17.41
CA VAL A 203 -6.03 -11.51 -17.45
C VAL A 203 -5.12 -12.28 -18.40
N PHE A 204 -5.08 -13.61 -18.28
CA PHE A 204 -4.29 -14.43 -19.18
C PHE A 204 -4.73 -14.27 -20.63
N ARG A 205 -6.05 -14.20 -20.88
CA ARG A 205 -6.57 -13.90 -22.21
C ARG A 205 -6.11 -12.54 -22.74
N ALA A 206 -6.15 -11.49 -21.91
CA ALA A 206 -5.64 -10.17 -22.27
C ALA A 206 -4.16 -10.21 -22.68
N LEU A 207 -3.33 -10.94 -21.93
CA LEU A 207 -1.90 -11.10 -22.22
C LEU A 207 -1.64 -11.93 -23.50
N GLU A 208 -2.50 -12.89 -23.83
CA GLU A 208 -2.37 -13.71 -25.05
C GLU A 208 -2.70 -12.93 -26.32
N VAL A 209 -3.69 -12.02 -26.26
CA VAL A 209 -4.19 -11.31 -27.45
C VAL A 209 -3.58 -9.93 -27.66
N SER A 210 -2.72 -9.49 -26.76
CA SER A 210 -2.14 -8.15 -26.79
C SER A 210 -0.65 -8.12 -26.39
N SER A 211 -0.01 -6.98 -26.63
CA SER A 211 1.36 -6.69 -26.19
C SER A 211 1.42 -5.87 -24.89
N VAL A 212 0.33 -5.81 -24.14
CA VAL A 212 0.32 -5.15 -22.83
C VAL A 212 1.27 -5.89 -21.89
N PRO A 213 2.24 -5.19 -21.26
CA PRO A 213 3.17 -5.85 -20.34
C PRO A 213 2.45 -6.44 -19.13
N VAL A 214 2.87 -7.65 -18.71
CA VAL A 214 2.31 -8.33 -17.55
C VAL A 214 2.31 -7.47 -16.29
N ARG A 215 3.35 -6.64 -16.10
CA ARG A 215 3.51 -5.74 -14.97
C ARG A 215 2.42 -4.66 -14.80
N ILE A 216 1.58 -4.44 -15.80
CA ILE A 216 0.48 -3.47 -15.71
C ILE A 216 -0.63 -4.00 -14.79
N PHE A 217 -0.88 -5.29 -14.79
CA PHE A 217 -1.89 -5.90 -13.94
C PHE A 217 -1.36 -6.19 -12.54
N ARG A 218 -2.20 -5.96 -11.53
CA ARG A 218 -1.93 -6.17 -10.11
C ARG A 218 -3.08 -6.95 -9.47
N PRO A 219 -3.20 -8.27 -9.71
CA PRO A 219 -4.20 -9.09 -9.03
C PRO A 219 -3.83 -9.31 -7.55
N THR A 220 -4.86 -9.53 -6.73
CA THR A 220 -4.71 -9.77 -5.29
C THR A 220 -4.17 -11.17 -4.94
N GLN A 221 -3.96 -12.04 -5.92
CA GLN A 221 -3.35 -13.38 -5.75
C GLN A 221 -3.00 -14.01 -7.10
N GLY A 222 -2.25 -15.11 -7.09
CA GLY A 222 -2.02 -15.92 -8.28
C GLY A 222 -0.57 -16.31 -8.54
N TYR A 223 -0.13 -17.46 -8.05
CA TYR A 223 1.24 -17.97 -8.28
C TYR A 223 1.58 -18.17 -9.77
N GLU A 224 0.60 -18.56 -10.59
CA GLU A 224 0.84 -18.71 -12.03
C GLU A 224 1.08 -17.35 -12.70
N PHE A 225 0.46 -16.28 -12.21
CA PHE A 225 0.71 -14.92 -12.67
C PHE A 225 2.11 -14.43 -12.24
N LEU A 226 2.48 -14.72 -10.99
CA LEU A 226 3.81 -14.44 -10.46
C LEU A 226 4.90 -15.14 -11.28
N LYS A 227 4.70 -16.41 -11.64
CA LYS A 227 5.61 -17.18 -12.51
C LYS A 227 5.84 -16.55 -13.88
N ARG A 228 4.87 -15.79 -14.40
CA ARG A 228 5.00 -15.02 -15.66
C ARG A 228 5.69 -13.67 -15.49
N GLY A 229 6.21 -13.36 -14.30
CA GLY A 229 6.86 -12.09 -13.97
C GLY A 229 5.89 -10.95 -13.67
N GLY A 230 4.64 -11.27 -13.33
CA GLY A 230 3.66 -10.30 -12.86
C GLY A 230 3.83 -10.01 -11.38
N TYR A 231 3.29 -8.89 -10.92
CA TYR A 231 3.19 -8.56 -9.50
C TYR A 231 1.87 -9.06 -8.92
N ILE A 232 1.90 -9.62 -7.72
CA ILE A 232 0.69 -9.92 -6.94
C ILE A 232 0.71 -9.15 -5.63
N ASP A 233 -0.47 -8.77 -5.16
CA ASP A 233 -0.64 -8.07 -3.89
C ASP A 233 -1.41 -8.96 -2.91
N LEU A 234 -0.77 -9.37 -1.82
CA LEU A 234 -1.36 -10.26 -0.84
C LEU A 234 -2.02 -9.46 0.29
N THR A 235 -3.29 -9.74 0.54
CA THR A 235 -4.07 -9.10 1.60
C THR A 235 -3.73 -9.68 2.96
N CYS A 236 -3.29 -8.84 3.90
CA CYS A 236 -3.03 -9.20 5.29
C CYS A 236 -4.34 -9.33 6.10
N GLY A 237 -4.29 -10.06 7.20
CA GLY A 237 -5.45 -10.22 8.10
C GLY A 237 -6.51 -11.22 7.62
N MET A 238 -6.25 -11.93 6.52
CA MET A 238 -7.09 -13.01 6.01
C MET A 238 -6.72 -14.36 6.66
N HIS A 239 -7.47 -15.43 6.33
CA HIS A 239 -7.25 -16.77 6.91
C HIS A 239 -5.85 -17.34 6.66
N THR A 240 -5.25 -17.03 5.50
CA THR A 240 -3.89 -17.46 5.17
C THR A 240 -2.97 -16.27 5.27
N SER A 241 -1.88 -16.39 6.04
CA SER A 241 -0.88 -15.33 6.17
C SER A 241 -0.14 -15.11 4.86
N PRO A 242 0.03 -13.86 4.40
CA PRO A 242 0.91 -13.51 3.30
C PRO A 242 2.35 -14.02 3.47
N GLY A 243 2.90 -13.99 4.67
CA GLY A 243 4.23 -14.55 4.96
C GLY A 243 4.32 -16.05 4.68
N GLU A 244 3.29 -16.83 5.01
CA GLU A 244 3.21 -18.24 4.64
C GLU A 244 3.15 -18.43 3.13
N CYS A 245 2.38 -17.57 2.42
CA CYS A 245 2.33 -17.56 0.96
C CYS A 245 3.70 -17.27 0.34
N VAL A 246 4.47 -16.33 0.91
CA VAL A 246 5.83 -16.03 0.49
C VAL A 246 6.75 -17.23 0.68
N LEU A 247 6.71 -17.89 1.84
CA LEU A 247 7.51 -19.09 2.09
C LEU A 247 7.17 -20.22 1.12
N GLU A 248 5.90 -20.40 0.80
CA GLU A 248 5.45 -21.37 -0.20
C GLU A 248 5.92 -20.99 -1.62
N ALA A 249 5.88 -19.70 -1.99
CA ALA A 249 6.41 -19.21 -3.25
C ALA A 249 7.93 -19.47 -3.37
N LYS A 250 8.69 -19.18 -2.30
CA LYS A 250 10.13 -19.49 -2.21
C LYS A 250 10.40 -21.00 -2.41
N LYS A 251 9.62 -21.88 -1.74
CA LYS A 251 9.74 -23.34 -1.92
C LYS A 251 9.48 -23.79 -3.36
N ARG A 252 8.58 -23.11 -4.06
CA ARG A 252 8.26 -23.39 -5.48
C ARG A 252 9.25 -22.76 -6.46
N GLY A 253 10.24 -21.99 -5.98
CA GLY A 253 11.20 -21.27 -6.82
C GLY A 253 10.57 -20.14 -7.65
N LEU A 254 9.51 -19.49 -7.11
CA LEU A 254 8.85 -18.38 -7.76
C LEU A 254 9.53 -17.03 -7.39
N PRO A 255 9.44 -16.02 -8.26
CA PRO A 255 10.04 -14.72 -8.02
C PRO A 255 9.28 -13.96 -6.90
N THR A 256 9.83 -13.97 -5.69
CA THR A 256 9.18 -13.32 -4.52
C THR A 256 9.39 -11.82 -4.48
N GLU A 257 10.29 -11.28 -5.28
CA GLU A 257 10.51 -9.84 -5.49
C GLU A 257 9.32 -9.12 -6.14
N HIS A 258 8.38 -9.86 -6.73
CA HIS A 258 7.14 -9.34 -7.29
C HIS A 258 5.91 -9.56 -6.39
N ILE A 259 6.12 -9.90 -5.12
CA ILE A 259 5.05 -9.99 -4.14
C ILE A 259 5.03 -8.71 -3.32
N THR A 260 3.84 -8.13 -3.16
CA THR A 260 3.58 -7.02 -2.25
C THR A 260 2.51 -7.41 -1.24
N MET A 261 2.44 -6.68 -0.14
CA MET A 261 1.42 -6.87 0.90
C MET A 261 0.66 -5.59 1.15
N SER A 262 -0.64 -5.72 1.44
CA SER A 262 -1.51 -4.62 1.80
C SER A 262 -2.51 -5.04 2.88
N SER A 263 -3.14 -4.07 3.55
CA SER A 263 -4.07 -4.36 4.63
C SER A 263 -5.51 -4.62 4.17
N ASP A 264 -5.90 -4.09 3.01
CA ASP A 264 -7.32 -3.91 2.65
C ASP A 264 -8.10 -3.13 3.72
N GLY A 265 -7.39 -2.22 4.42
CA GLY A 265 -7.91 -1.49 5.57
C GLY A 265 -9.19 -0.73 5.25
N HIS A 266 -10.17 -0.74 6.17
CA HIS A 266 -11.52 -0.22 5.99
C HIS A 266 -12.32 -0.85 4.85
N GLY A 267 -11.77 -1.88 4.17
CA GLY A 267 -12.51 -2.78 3.30
C GLY A 267 -13.43 -3.69 4.11
N SER A 268 -14.49 -4.17 3.49
CA SER A 268 -15.36 -5.18 4.07
C SER A 268 -14.96 -6.56 3.54
N TRP A 269 -14.95 -7.52 4.43
CA TRP A 269 -14.96 -8.92 4.04
C TRP A 269 -16.34 -9.53 4.33
N SER A 270 -16.78 -10.47 3.52
CA SER A 270 -18.10 -11.06 3.57
C SER A 270 -18.04 -12.55 3.30
N ASN A 271 -18.76 -13.33 4.09
CA ASN A 271 -18.98 -14.76 3.85
C ASN A 271 -20.41 -14.97 3.36
N TYR A 272 -20.56 -15.71 2.28
CA TYR A 272 -21.84 -16.00 1.64
C TYR A 272 -22.17 -17.50 1.73
N ALA A 273 -23.46 -17.82 1.86
CA ALA A 273 -23.95 -19.19 1.69
C ALA A 273 -23.95 -19.60 0.21
N GLU A 274 -24.14 -20.91 -0.05
CA GLU A 274 -24.21 -21.43 -1.43
C GLU A 274 -25.33 -20.81 -2.28
N ASP A 275 -26.40 -20.33 -1.63
CA ASP A 275 -27.53 -19.65 -2.29
C ASP A 275 -27.28 -18.14 -2.52
N GLY A 276 -26.09 -17.63 -2.16
CA GLY A 276 -25.70 -16.22 -2.28
C GLY A 276 -26.20 -15.32 -1.16
N SER A 277 -26.83 -15.86 -0.10
CA SER A 277 -27.22 -15.07 1.06
C SER A 277 -26.01 -14.72 1.93
N LEU A 278 -25.96 -13.48 2.42
CA LEU A 278 -24.88 -13.00 3.30
C LEU A 278 -24.97 -13.66 4.67
N LEU A 279 -23.92 -14.38 5.08
CA LEU A 279 -23.82 -15.04 6.39
C LEU A 279 -23.14 -14.19 7.43
N GLU A 280 -22.02 -13.56 7.07
CA GLU A 280 -21.17 -12.81 7.97
C GLU A 280 -20.51 -11.65 7.22
N ILE A 281 -20.25 -10.57 7.92
CA ILE A 281 -19.53 -9.41 7.41
C ILE A 281 -18.62 -8.82 8.49
N GLY A 282 -17.44 -8.38 8.10
CA GLY A 282 -16.50 -7.70 8.98
C GLY A 282 -15.76 -6.58 8.26
N VAL A 283 -14.86 -5.94 8.97
CA VAL A 283 -14.02 -4.83 8.48
C VAL A 283 -12.57 -5.20 8.66
N SER A 284 -11.76 -5.00 7.61
CA SER A 284 -10.31 -5.14 7.67
C SER A 284 -9.70 -3.92 8.37
N GLY A 285 -8.74 -4.15 9.25
CA GLY A 285 -7.99 -3.09 9.91
C GLY A 285 -6.68 -2.77 9.20
N VAL A 286 -6.26 -1.51 9.19
CA VAL A 286 -4.94 -1.12 8.66
C VAL A 286 -3.78 -1.68 9.49
N ASP A 287 -4.05 -2.13 10.73
CA ASP A 287 -3.10 -2.78 11.61
C ASP A 287 -2.64 -4.17 11.12
N ALA A 288 -3.35 -4.73 10.14
CA ALA A 288 -3.03 -6.04 9.57
C ALA A 288 -1.62 -6.11 8.99
N LEU A 289 -1.14 -5.03 8.34
CA LEU A 289 0.19 -4.97 7.75
C LEU A 289 1.30 -5.05 8.82
N TYR A 290 1.16 -4.26 9.89
CA TYR A 290 2.10 -4.27 11.01
C TYR A 290 2.08 -5.61 11.78
N LYS A 291 0.88 -6.18 11.98
CA LYS A 291 0.74 -7.52 12.59
C LYS A 291 1.41 -8.60 11.75
N GLU A 292 1.30 -8.52 10.42
CA GLU A 292 1.95 -9.46 9.52
C GLU A 292 3.48 -9.38 9.60
N LEU A 293 4.07 -8.17 9.67
CA LEU A 293 5.52 -8.03 9.90
C LEU A 293 5.94 -8.75 11.17
N LYS A 294 5.23 -8.53 12.28
CA LYS A 294 5.54 -9.21 13.55
C LYS A 294 5.39 -10.73 13.44
N TYR A 295 4.37 -11.21 12.76
CA TYR A 295 4.17 -12.63 12.52
C TYR A 295 5.29 -13.24 11.68
N MET A 296 5.66 -12.60 10.58
CA MET A 296 6.76 -13.05 9.71
C MET A 296 8.09 -13.18 10.48
N VAL A 297 8.41 -12.20 11.33
CA VAL A 297 9.67 -12.20 12.08
C VAL A 297 9.59 -13.12 13.31
N GLN A 298 8.57 -12.96 14.15
CA GLN A 298 8.54 -13.62 15.47
C GLN A 298 8.04 -15.07 15.42
N VAL A 299 7.19 -15.41 14.44
CA VAL A 299 6.57 -16.73 14.34
C VAL A 299 7.16 -17.54 13.18
N LEU A 300 7.27 -16.94 11.98
CA LEU A 300 7.82 -17.63 10.82
C LEU A 300 9.36 -17.64 10.79
N GLY A 301 10.02 -16.84 11.65
CA GLY A 301 11.47 -16.81 11.79
C GLY A 301 12.21 -16.13 10.62
N MET A 302 11.53 -15.28 9.86
CA MET A 302 12.16 -14.46 8.83
C MET A 302 13.00 -13.34 9.49
N THR A 303 14.10 -12.94 8.85
CA THR A 303 14.81 -11.73 9.28
C THR A 303 14.02 -10.48 8.87
N LEU A 304 14.33 -9.33 9.48
CA LEU A 304 13.73 -8.06 9.07
C LEU A 304 14.04 -7.73 7.61
N GLU A 305 15.27 -8.01 7.15
CA GLU A 305 15.71 -7.83 5.77
C GLU A 305 14.90 -8.67 4.77
N GLU A 306 14.42 -9.84 5.21
CA GLU A 306 13.57 -10.70 4.40
C GLU A 306 12.09 -10.27 4.42
N ALA A 307 11.60 -9.68 5.52
CA ALA A 307 10.19 -9.36 5.73
C ALA A 307 9.82 -7.95 5.23
N LEU A 308 10.65 -6.95 5.51
CA LEU A 308 10.38 -5.54 5.19
C LEU A 308 10.11 -5.26 3.70
N PRO A 309 10.81 -5.89 2.73
CA PRO A 309 10.62 -5.58 1.32
C PRO A 309 9.17 -5.64 0.84
N TYR A 310 8.38 -6.59 1.35
CA TYR A 310 7.00 -6.82 0.90
C TYR A 310 6.02 -5.69 1.24
N MET A 311 6.37 -4.82 2.18
CA MET A 311 5.56 -3.66 2.59
C MET A 311 6.33 -2.33 2.50
N THR A 312 7.51 -2.34 1.87
CA THR A 312 8.35 -1.15 1.69
C THR A 312 8.85 -1.04 0.25
N CYS A 313 10.09 -1.43 -0.05
CA CYS A 313 10.73 -1.20 -1.34
C CYS A 313 10.04 -1.92 -2.52
N GLN A 314 9.52 -3.13 -2.36
CA GLN A 314 8.81 -3.83 -3.44
C GLN A 314 7.47 -3.14 -3.77
N VAL A 315 6.76 -2.60 -2.77
CA VAL A 315 5.57 -1.78 -3.00
C VAL A 315 5.96 -0.49 -3.73
N ALA A 316 7.02 0.18 -3.26
CA ALA A 316 7.53 1.40 -3.89
C ALA A 316 7.95 1.15 -5.35
N GLU A 317 8.63 0.03 -5.64
CA GLU A 317 8.98 -0.36 -7.01
C GLU A 317 7.73 -0.59 -7.87
N GLY A 318 6.75 -1.33 -7.32
CA GLY A 318 5.48 -1.58 -8.00
C GLY A 318 4.69 -0.31 -8.34
N LEU A 319 4.89 0.76 -7.58
CA LEU A 319 4.23 2.06 -7.74
C LEU A 319 5.10 3.11 -8.45
N ASP A 320 6.27 2.74 -9.00
CA ASP A 320 7.28 3.65 -9.58
C ASP A 320 7.71 4.77 -8.59
N LEU A 321 7.77 4.46 -7.28
CA LEU A 321 8.19 5.36 -6.21
C LEU A 321 9.54 4.96 -5.59
N LEU A 322 10.21 3.91 -6.10
CA LEU A 322 11.48 3.43 -5.57
C LEU A 322 12.55 4.54 -5.63
N GLY A 323 13.33 4.67 -4.54
CA GLY A 323 14.31 5.76 -4.38
C GLY A 323 13.72 7.06 -3.81
N ILE A 324 12.37 7.19 -3.80
CA ILE A 324 11.66 8.26 -3.10
C ILE A 324 11.04 7.72 -1.82
N LYS A 325 10.42 6.55 -1.90
CA LYS A 325 9.71 5.86 -0.81
C LYS A 325 10.26 4.45 -0.61
N GLY A 326 9.93 3.85 0.53
CA GLY A 326 10.21 2.45 0.83
C GLY A 326 11.68 2.11 1.09
N THR A 327 12.53 3.10 1.32
CA THR A 327 13.95 2.93 1.60
C THR A 327 14.46 3.97 2.59
N VAL A 328 15.58 3.68 3.25
CA VAL A 328 16.36 4.66 4.03
C VAL A 328 17.63 4.95 3.24
N ALA A 329 17.56 5.97 2.38
CA ALA A 329 18.67 6.37 1.53
C ALA A 329 18.73 7.91 1.40
N GLU A 330 19.92 8.45 1.11
CA GLU A 330 20.09 9.88 0.86
C GLU A 330 19.24 10.32 -0.34
N GLY A 331 18.49 11.41 -0.17
CA GLY A 331 17.53 11.94 -1.14
C GLY A 331 16.12 11.35 -1.06
N ALA A 332 15.92 10.22 -0.38
CA ALA A 332 14.59 9.66 -0.14
C ALA A 332 13.77 10.52 0.83
N ASP A 333 12.45 10.38 0.80
CA ASP A 333 11.58 10.98 1.81
C ASP A 333 11.90 10.41 3.19
N ALA A 334 11.94 11.28 4.19
CA ALA A 334 12.16 10.87 5.57
C ALA A 334 10.86 10.33 6.18
N ASP A 335 10.43 9.19 5.67
CA ASP A 335 9.32 8.38 6.14
C ASP A 335 9.90 7.19 6.88
N LEU A 336 9.95 7.26 8.22
CA LEU A 336 10.75 6.38 9.06
C LEU A 336 9.95 5.86 10.24
N LEU A 337 10.25 4.63 10.65
CA LEU A 337 9.70 4.01 11.85
C LEU A 337 10.83 3.59 12.78
N LEU A 338 10.68 3.83 14.07
CA LEU A 338 11.58 3.30 15.09
C LEU A 338 10.82 2.27 15.93
N PHE A 339 11.42 1.10 16.06
CA PHE A 339 10.90 0.00 16.85
C PHE A 339 11.82 -0.35 18.00
N ASP A 340 11.25 -0.80 19.10
CA ASP A 340 11.98 -1.53 20.12
C ASP A 340 12.43 -2.90 19.58
N GLN A 341 13.29 -3.61 20.32
CA GLN A 341 13.84 -4.90 19.87
C GLN A 341 12.79 -6.01 19.72
N ASP A 342 11.63 -5.86 20.34
CA ASP A 342 10.47 -6.76 20.22
C ASP A 342 9.51 -6.35 19.09
N LEU A 343 9.93 -5.40 18.23
CA LEU A 343 9.13 -4.81 17.16
C LEU A 343 7.89 -4.07 17.68
N THR A 344 7.93 -3.50 18.88
CA THR A 344 6.92 -2.53 19.30
C THR A 344 7.25 -1.18 18.68
N LEU A 345 6.29 -0.57 17.99
CA LEU A 345 6.46 0.71 17.31
C LEU A 345 6.54 1.84 18.36
N ASP A 346 7.68 2.50 18.41
CA ASP A 346 7.97 3.58 19.35
C ASP A 346 7.78 4.96 18.72
N THR A 347 8.33 5.18 17.53
CA THR A 347 8.32 6.49 16.89
C THR A 347 7.95 6.37 15.42
N TYR A 348 7.10 7.30 14.98
CA TYR A 348 6.70 7.43 13.59
C TYR A 348 7.07 8.82 13.07
N VAL A 349 7.80 8.84 11.97
CA VAL A 349 8.22 10.05 11.26
C VAL A 349 7.65 10.00 9.84
N ALA A 350 6.92 11.02 9.44
CA ALA A 350 6.48 11.20 8.06
C ALA A 350 6.99 12.53 7.52
N ARG A 351 7.61 12.49 6.34
CA ARG A 351 8.19 13.67 5.67
C ARG A 351 9.09 14.49 6.60
N GLY A 352 9.83 13.79 7.48
CA GLY A 352 10.78 14.39 8.41
C GLY A 352 10.18 15.07 9.63
N GLU A 353 8.90 14.89 9.89
CA GLU A 353 8.19 15.40 11.08
C GLU A 353 7.75 14.22 11.96
N ILE A 354 7.90 14.36 13.28
CA ILE A 354 7.53 13.33 14.26
C ILE A 354 6.01 13.44 14.53
N PHE A 355 5.28 12.36 14.28
CA PHE A 355 3.83 12.26 14.52
C PHE A 355 3.51 11.40 15.73
N MET A 356 4.38 10.44 16.05
CA MET A 356 4.27 9.60 17.24
C MET A 356 5.65 9.44 17.86
N LYS A 357 5.72 9.45 19.19
CA LYS A 357 6.95 9.22 19.95
C LYS A 357 6.65 8.49 21.25
N HIS A 358 7.47 7.49 21.57
CA HIS A 358 7.27 6.61 22.73
C HIS A 358 5.87 5.96 22.75
N GLY A 359 5.35 5.60 21.58
CA GLY A 359 4.02 5.02 21.42
C GLY A 359 2.85 6.00 21.60
N GLU A 360 3.12 7.28 21.83
CA GLU A 360 2.09 8.31 21.97
C GLU A 360 1.95 9.12 20.68
N VAL A 361 0.73 9.19 20.14
CA VAL A 361 0.40 9.98 18.95
C VAL A 361 0.38 11.46 19.32
N LEU A 362 1.30 12.23 18.76
CA LEU A 362 1.48 13.67 18.99
C LEU A 362 0.67 14.52 18.00
N ARG A 363 0.41 13.98 16.79
CA ARG A 363 -0.36 14.67 15.75
C ARG A 363 -1.50 13.77 15.30
N LYS A 364 -2.69 14.30 15.39
CA LYS A 364 -3.94 13.68 14.96
C LYS A 364 -4.50 14.43 13.76
N GLY A 365 -5.40 13.79 13.02
CA GLY A 365 -6.19 14.46 11.98
C GLY A 365 -7.04 15.59 12.54
N THR A 366 -7.43 16.51 11.69
CA THR A 366 -8.04 17.82 12.07
C THR A 366 -9.23 17.71 13.04
N TYR A 367 -10.02 16.65 12.92
CA TYR A 367 -11.24 16.45 13.74
C TYR A 367 -11.17 15.20 14.64
N GLU A 368 -10.01 14.57 14.75
CA GLU A 368 -9.79 13.47 15.67
C GLU A 368 -9.73 13.97 17.13
N LYS A 369 -10.30 13.20 18.05
CA LYS A 369 -10.38 13.56 19.48
C LYS A 369 -9.20 12.99 20.27
#